data_c2d4daf95ae851e697145168c19bf2a7
#
_entry.id   c2d4daf95ae851e697145168c19bf2a7
#
_cell.length_a   1.000
_cell.length_b   1.000
_cell.length_c   1.000
_cell.angle_alpha   90.00
_cell.angle_beta   90.00
_cell.angle_gamma   90.00
#
_symmetry.space_group_name_H-M   'P 1'
#
loop_
_entity.id
_entity.type
_entity.pdbx_description
1 polymer ?
#
loop_
_entity_poly.entity_id
_entity_poly.type
_entity_poly.pdbx_seq_one_letter_code
_entity_poly.pdbx_strand_id
1 'polypeptide(L)'
;MTMSEMKPMPGKDGNKYVPYGERSGESSIVYFTRDLSPEGLKKIYDRVSEGLTGKLAVKLHTGEAKGPNIIPRPWVRALIEDKIPDATIVETNT
;
A
#
# COMPACT_ATOMS: atom_id res chain seq x y z
N MET A 1 9.07 2.46 -31.38
CA MET A 1 9.71 1.36 -30.65
C MET A 1 8.74 0.20 -30.50
N THR A 2 9.13 -0.97 -30.89
CA THR A 2 8.31 -2.17 -30.69
C THR A 2 8.49 -2.70 -29.28
N MET A 3 7.59 -3.59 -28.84
CA MET A 3 7.72 -4.22 -27.54
C MET A 3 9.03 -4.99 -27.36
N SER A 4 9.53 -5.61 -28.44
CA SER A 4 10.80 -6.36 -28.40
C SER A 4 12.02 -5.45 -28.26
N GLU A 5 11.89 -4.16 -28.56
CA GLU A 5 12.99 -3.20 -28.46
C GLU A 5 12.98 -2.43 -27.13
N MET A 6 11.95 -2.59 -26.33
CA MET A 6 11.86 -1.94 -25.03
C MET A 6 12.80 -2.61 -24.05
N LYS A 7 13.66 -1.82 -23.43
CA LYS A 7 14.55 -2.32 -22.37
C LYS A 7 13.84 -2.35 -21.04
N PRO A 8 14.10 -3.37 -20.20
CA PRO A 8 13.57 -3.38 -18.83
C PRO A 8 14.02 -2.16 -18.04
N MET A 9 13.16 -1.68 -17.17
CA MET A 9 13.51 -0.58 -16.27
C MET A 9 14.46 -1.10 -15.18
N PRO A 10 15.47 -0.31 -14.78
CA PRO A 10 16.32 -0.69 -13.65
C PRO A 10 15.53 -0.72 -12.36
N GLY A 11 15.86 -1.64 -11.47
CA GLY A 11 15.37 -1.63 -10.11
C GLY A 11 16.11 -0.61 -9.25
N LYS A 12 15.73 -0.53 -7.95
CA LYS A 12 16.33 0.41 -6.99
C LYS A 12 17.83 0.23 -6.83
N ASP A 13 18.30 -0.97 -6.95
CA ASP A 13 19.70 -1.35 -6.81
C ASP A 13 20.47 -1.32 -8.13
N GLY A 14 19.86 -0.77 -9.18
CA GLY A 14 20.42 -0.76 -10.51
C GLY A 14 20.15 -2.01 -11.32
N ASN A 15 19.48 -3.00 -10.75
CA ASN A 15 19.13 -4.21 -11.48
C ASN A 15 18.04 -3.95 -12.51
N LYS A 16 18.09 -4.66 -13.62
CA LYS A 16 17.07 -4.54 -14.65
C LYS A 16 15.78 -5.23 -14.20
N TYR A 17 14.67 -4.70 -14.69
CA TYR A 17 13.37 -5.36 -14.52
C TYR A 17 13.44 -6.78 -15.13
N VAL A 18 12.91 -7.76 -14.39
CA VAL A 18 12.84 -9.14 -14.83
C VAL A 18 11.40 -9.51 -15.13
N PRO A 19 11.08 -9.99 -16.35
CA PRO A 19 9.73 -10.45 -16.65
C PRO A 19 9.28 -11.55 -15.71
N TYR A 20 7.98 -11.61 -15.46
CA TYR A 20 7.41 -12.56 -14.48
C TYR A 20 7.84 -14.01 -14.72
N GLY A 21 7.80 -14.47 -15.96
CA GLY A 21 8.14 -15.86 -16.29
C GLY A 21 9.61 -16.22 -16.12
N GLU A 22 10.48 -15.22 -15.95
CA GLU A 22 11.93 -15.42 -15.80
C GLU A 22 12.40 -15.17 -14.37
N ARG A 23 11.48 -14.87 -13.47
CA ARG A 23 11.82 -14.59 -12.07
C ARG A 23 12.25 -15.86 -11.36
N SER A 24 13.28 -15.70 -10.53
CA SER A 24 13.74 -16.74 -9.61
C SER A 24 13.82 -16.15 -8.20
N GLY A 25 13.83 -17.00 -7.18
CA GLY A 25 13.90 -16.58 -5.80
C GLY A 25 12.52 -16.45 -5.15
N GLU A 26 12.50 -15.85 -3.98
CA GLU A 26 11.29 -15.71 -3.18
C GLU A 26 10.39 -14.59 -3.69
N SER A 27 9.09 -14.84 -3.71
CA SER A 27 8.10 -13.81 -3.97
C SER A 27 7.84 -12.97 -2.73
N SER A 28 7.37 -11.74 -2.93
CA SER A 28 6.93 -10.90 -1.81
C SER A 28 5.72 -11.53 -1.13
N ILE A 29 5.64 -11.37 0.19
CA ILE A 29 4.51 -11.84 0.97
C ILE A 29 3.34 -10.87 0.76
N VAL A 30 2.15 -11.43 0.51
CA VAL A 30 0.90 -10.67 0.44
C VAL A 30 0.01 -11.11 1.58
N TYR A 31 -0.46 -10.15 2.36
CA TYR A 31 -1.38 -10.43 3.47
C TYR A 31 -2.81 -10.13 3.03
N PHE A 32 -3.73 -11.01 3.42
CA PHE A 32 -5.12 -10.93 3.05
C PHE A 32 -6.01 -11.20 4.26
N THR A 33 -7.12 -10.47 4.38
CA THR A 33 -8.11 -10.71 5.42
C THR A 33 -9.51 -10.67 4.83
N ARG A 34 -10.40 -11.51 5.37
CA ARG A 34 -11.84 -11.44 5.09
C ARG A 34 -12.58 -10.64 6.16
N ASP A 35 -11.87 -10.21 7.20
CA ASP A 35 -12.45 -9.42 8.27
C ASP A 35 -12.57 -7.97 7.82
N LEU A 36 -13.73 -7.61 7.30
CA LEU A 36 -14.03 -6.26 6.82
C LEU A 36 -14.52 -5.40 7.99
N SER A 37 -13.58 -5.04 8.85
CA SER A 37 -13.83 -4.27 10.07
C SER A 37 -12.59 -3.44 10.42
N PRO A 38 -12.72 -2.48 11.36
CA PRO A 38 -11.54 -1.78 11.86
C PRO A 38 -10.46 -2.72 12.38
N GLU A 39 -10.86 -3.80 13.05
CA GLU A 39 -9.92 -4.79 13.59
C GLU A 39 -9.17 -5.52 12.48
N GLY A 40 -9.86 -5.87 11.40
CA GLY A 40 -9.22 -6.48 10.23
C GLY A 40 -8.20 -5.57 9.59
N LEU A 41 -8.54 -4.29 9.44
CA LEU A 41 -7.62 -3.29 8.92
C LEU A 41 -6.38 -3.15 9.80
N LYS A 42 -6.56 -3.11 11.13
CA LYS A 42 -5.45 -3.03 12.07
C LYS A 42 -4.53 -4.25 11.98
N LYS A 43 -5.08 -5.44 11.80
CA LYS A 43 -4.29 -6.67 11.65
C LYS A 43 -3.41 -6.62 10.40
N ILE A 44 -3.96 -6.15 9.29
CA ILE A 44 -3.16 -5.98 8.06
C ILE A 44 -2.06 -4.95 8.28
N TYR A 45 -2.39 -3.82 8.90
CA TYR A 45 -1.41 -2.80 9.22
C TYR A 45 -0.26 -3.36 10.07
N ASP A 46 -0.57 -4.14 11.10
CA ASP A 46 0.47 -4.71 11.97
C ASP A 46 1.44 -5.60 11.19
N ARG A 47 0.97 -6.25 10.13
CA ARG A 47 1.81 -7.13 9.31
C ARG A 47 2.69 -6.37 8.32
N VAL A 48 2.24 -5.23 7.81
CA VAL A 48 2.94 -4.51 6.74
C VAL A 48 3.70 -3.28 7.24
N SER A 49 3.53 -2.90 8.50
CA SER A 49 4.11 -1.68 9.06
C SER A 49 5.50 -1.85 9.63
N GLU A 50 6.04 -3.06 9.62
CA GLU A 50 7.40 -3.31 10.12
C GLU A 50 8.40 -2.40 9.40
N GLY A 51 9.24 -1.74 10.16
CA GLY A 51 10.24 -0.83 9.62
C GLY A 51 9.77 0.59 9.38
N LEU A 52 8.48 0.88 9.54
CA LEU A 52 7.98 2.26 9.46
C LEU A 52 8.36 3.01 10.73
N THR A 53 9.10 4.11 10.56
CA THR A 53 9.56 4.93 11.66
C THR A 53 9.41 6.41 11.32
N GLY A 54 9.47 7.26 12.34
CA GLY A 54 9.41 8.70 12.16
C GLY A 54 8.00 9.20 11.89
N LYS A 55 7.90 10.34 11.24
CA LYS A 55 6.62 10.95 10.93
C LYS A 55 5.99 10.25 9.73
N LEU A 56 4.77 9.78 9.90
CA LEU A 56 4.09 8.98 8.89
C LEU A 56 3.04 9.81 8.15
N ALA A 57 2.94 9.56 6.86
CA ALA A 57 1.86 10.07 6.02
C ALA A 57 0.99 8.89 5.57
N VAL A 58 -0.32 9.05 5.65
CA VAL A 58 -1.28 8.05 5.20
C VAL A 58 -1.95 8.57 3.93
N LYS A 59 -1.67 7.92 2.79
CA LYS A 59 -2.36 8.24 1.54
C LYS A 59 -3.75 7.61 1.61
N LEU A 60 -4.78 8.42 1.53
CA LEU A 60 -6.15 7.96 1.61
C LEU A 60 -6.95 8.49 0.42
N HIS A 61 -7.60 7.60 -0.31
CA HIS A 61 -8.50 8.00 -1.39
C HIS A 61 -9.74 8.66 -0.78
N THR A 62 -9.91 9.95 -1.05
CA THR A 62 -11.00 10.75 -0.48
C THR A 62 -11.89 11.41 -1.54
N GLY A 63 -11.61 11.18 -2.82
CA GLY A 63 -12.29 11.85 -3.93
C GLY A 63 -13.75 11.46 -4.15
N GLU A 64 -14.21 10.38 -3.53
CA GLU A 64 -15.57 9.88 -3.70
C GLU A 64 -16.30 9.87 -2.35
N ALA A 65 -16.98 10.96 -2.02
CA ALA A 65 -17.65 11.09 -0.72
C ALA A 65 -18.70 9.98 -0.49
N LYS A 66 -19.33 9.49 -1.53
CA LYS A 66 -20.35 8.45 -1.47
C LYS A 66 -20.01 7.23 -2.31
N GLY A 67 -18.78 7.16 -2.78
CA GLY A 67 -18.36 6.07 -3.66
C GLY A 67 -18.23 4.74 -2.94
N PRO A 68 -18.45 3.63 -3.63
CA PRO A 68 -18.29 2.30 -3.04
C PRO A 68 -16.83 1.87 -2.96
N ASN A 69 -15.92 2.63 -3.56
CA ASN A 69 -14.53 2.23 -3.75
C ASN A 69 -13.57 2.83 -2.72
N ILE A 70 -14.09 3.30 -1.60
CA ILE A 70 -13.27 3.85 -0.52
C ILE A 70 -13.39 2.98 0.73
N ILE A 71 -12.31 2.96 1.51
CA ILE A 71 -12.36 2.34 2.83
C ILE A 71 -13.23 3.22 3.72
N PRO A 72 -14.17 2.66 4.49
CA PRO A 72 -15.00 3.44 5.39
C PRO A 72 -14.15 4.31 6.32
N ARG A 73 -14.49 5.58 6.40
CA ARG A 73 -13.73 6.55 7.21
C ARG A 73 -13.60 6.15 8.69
N PRO A 74 -14.64 5.60 9.34
CA PRO A 74 -14.50 5.17 10.73
C PRO A 74 -13.42 4.10 10.92
N TRP A 75 -13.20 3.22 9.94
CA TRP A 75 -12.15 2.21 10.02
C TRP A 75 -10.77 2.85 9.99
N VAL A 76 -10.58 3.80 9.09
CA VAL A 76 -9.31 4.53 8.97
C VAL A 76 -9.03 5.33 10.23
N ARG A 77 -10.06 6.00 10.76
CA ARG A 77 -9.94 6.76 12.00
C ARG A 77 -9.52 5.86 13.16
N ALA A 78 -10.16 4.69 13.29
CA ALA A 78 -9.83 3.75 14.35
C ALA A 78 -8.37 3.27 14.24
N LEU A 79 -7.91 2.98 13.03
CA LEU A 79 -6.52 2.60 12.78
C LEU A 79 -5.55 3.71 13.21
N ILE A 80 -5.80 4.93 12.78
CA ILE A 80 -4.91 6.06 13.04
C ILE A 80 -4.86 6.35 14.55
N GLU A 81 -6.01 6.44 15.20
CA GLU A 81 -6.07 6.75 16.64
C GLU A 81 -5.37 5.69 17.49
N ASP A 82 -5.45 4.41 17.08
CA ASP A 82 -4.86 3.30 17.84
C ASP A 82 -3.38 3.11 17.54
N LYS A 83 -2.99 3.16 16.27
CA LYS A 83 -1.65 2.73 15.84
C LYS A 83 -0.70 3.88 15.52
N ILE A 84 -1.21 4.95 14.94
CA ILE A 84 -0.38 6.05 14.42
C ILE A 84 -1.05 7.41 14.65
N PRO A 85 -1.29 7.79 15.91
CA PRO A 85 -2.09 9.01 16.20
C PRO A 85 -1.49 10.31 15.66
N ASP A 86 -0.20 10.33 15.39
CA ASP A 86 0.48 11.52 14.86
C ASP A 86 0.61 11.53 13.33
N ALA A 87 0.00 10.56 12.65
CA ALA A 87 0.06 10.50 11.20
C ALA A 87 -0.73 11.63 10.55
N THR A 88 -0.26 12.04 9.37
CA THR A 88 -0.94 13.03 8.54
C THR A 88 -1.61 12.33 7.36
N ILE A 89 -2.88 12.63 7.12
CA ILE A 89 -3.60 12.11 5.96
C ILE A 89 -3.27 13.01 4.78
N VAL A 90 -2.92 12.38 3.65
CA VAL A 90 -2.57 13.08 2.42
C VAL A 90 -3.36 12.53 1.25
N GLU A 91 -3.61 13.37 0.24
CA GLU A 91 -4.26 12.98 -0.98
C GLU A 91 -3.74 13.84 -2.12
N THR A 92 -3.79 13.32 -3.34
CA THR A 92 -3.41 14.10 -4.53
C THR A 92 -4.57 14.99 -4.95
N ASN A 93 -4.21 16.13 -5.54
CA ASN A 93 -5.18 17.10 -6.04
C ASN A 93 -5.51 16.80 -7.50
N THR A 94 -6.29 15.77 -7.73
CA THR A 94 -6.69 15.35 -9.08
C THR A 94 -8.17 15.47 -9.30
#